data_20e7e73b979efd68377cf7356fbef24d
#
_entry.id   20e7e73b979efd68377cf7356fbef24d
#
_cell.length_a   1.000
_cell.length_b   1.000
_cell.length_c   1.000
_cell.angle_alpha   90.00
_cell.angle_beta   90.00
_cell.angle_gamma   90.00
#
_symmetry.space_group_name_H-M   'P 1'
#
loop_
_entity.id
_entity.type
_entity.pdbx_description
1 polymer ?
#
loop_
_entity_poly.entity_id
_entity_poly.type
_entity_poly.pdbx_seq_one_letter_code
_entity_poly.pdbx_strand_id
1 'polypeptide(L)'
;MVKWKYILGEEALPHAADSADPHAPRIELRTEWLKTPGRNGRFSIVPIFLTFCGQGRGMSGADHTFPLYKEVIHMSTVFITGGSRGIGAAIARTFAFKGWNIAFSYLHSEEAAHALQNELSARGISVLAVRADAADPAQAAAFIERAVQELGAPDALVCSAGVALPQDVLTHVSDEDWRRVFSVNVDGLFYTVRAALPYFIRRRKGAIVTMSSMWGQIGGSCEVAYSASKGAVIAFTKALAKEVGPSNIRVNCVAPGVIDTDMNAHLSAEDMQALAEETPLGRIGTPYEVARCVRYLCSDGAEFITGQVIAPNGGIC
;
A
#
# COMPACT_ATOMS: atom_id res chain seq x y z
N MET A 1 -4.92 -3.53 -31.77
CA MET A 1 -4.74 -5.00 -31.59
C MET A 1 -3.92 -5.19 -30.31
N VAL A 2 -4.58 -5.32 -29.15
CA VAL A 2 -3.95 -5.41 -27.83
C VAL A 2 -3.68 -6.88 -27.53
N LYS A 3 -2.44 -7.21 -27.15
CA LYS A 3 -2.00 -8.58 -26.87
C LYS A 3 -2.67 -9.14 -25.61
N TRP A 4 -3.70 -9.97 -25.76
CA TRP A 4 -4.41 -10.68 -24.70
C TRP A 4 -3.75 -12.04 -24.33
N LYS A 5 -2.49 -12.29 -24.71
CA LYS A 5 -1.78 -13.56 -24.47
C LYS A 5 -1.42 -13.87 -23.01
N TYR A 6 -1.68 -12.93 -22.09
CA TYR A 6 -1.26 -13.07 -20.67
C TYR A 6 -2.39 -13.34 -19.66
N ILE A 7 -3.64 -13.46 -20.12
CA ILE A 7 -4.79 -13.60 -19.19
C ILE A 7 -5.39 -15.02 -19.21
N LEU A 8 -5.14 -15.78 -20.27
CA LEU A 8 -5.53 -17.20 -20.33
C LEU A 8 -4.25 -18.04 -20.28
N GLY A 9 -4.10 -18.89 -19.26
CA GLY A 9 -3.00 -19.85 -19.19
C GLY A 9 -2.94 -20.69 -20.48
N GLU A 10 -1.74 -21.04 -20.92
CA GLU A 10 -1.50 -21.73 -22.19
C GLU A 10 -2.21 -23.09 -22.34
N GLU A 11 -2.83 -23.61 -21.29
CA GLU A 11 -3.51 -24.92 -21.28
C GLU A 11 -5.00 -24.89 -21.68
N ALA A 12 -5.59 -23.72 -21.89
CA ALA A 12 -7.05 -23.58 -22.09
C ALA A 12 -7.48 -23.37 -23.56
N LEU A 13 -6.57 -23.33 -24.51
CA LEU A 13 -6.92 -23.25 -25.94
C LEU A 13 -6.56 -24.55 -26.64
N PRO A 14 -7.53 -25.30 -27.17
CA PRO A 14 -7.21 -26.38 -28.12
C PRO A 14 -6.56 -25.76 -29.36
N HIS A 15 -5.55 -26.45 -29.92
CA HIS A 15 -4.84 -26.09 -31.14
C HIS A 15 -5.80 -25.87 -32.32
N ALA A 16 -6.33 -24.69 -32.47
CA ALA A 16 -7.25 -24.27 -33.55
C ALA A 16 -6.67 -23.12 -34.37
N ALA A 17 -5.36 -23.04 -34.53
CA ALA A 17 -4.72 -21.93 -35.23
C ALA A 17 -4.13 -22.26 -36.60
N ASP A 18 -4.21 -23.52 -37.11
CA ASP A 18 -3.59 -23.91 -38.39
C ASP A 18 -4.44 -24.85 -39.26
N SER A 19 -5.78 -24.74 -39.21
CA SER A 19 -6.59 -25.40 -40.24
C SER A 19 -7.15 -24.39 -41.23
N ALA A 20 -6.70 -24.44 -42.46
CA ALA A 20 -7.28 -23.68 -43.60
C ALA A 20 -8.63 -24.29 -44.04
N ASP A 21 -9.51 -24.62 -43.10
CA ASP A 21 -10.85 -25.11 -43.42
C ASP A 21 -11.80 -23.90 -43.54
N PRO A 22 -12.32 -23.63 -44.75
CA PRO A 22 -13.26 -22.54 -44.98
C PRO A 22 -14.61 -22.72 -44.29
N HIS A 23 -14.88 -23.89 -43.65
CA HIS A 23 -16.10 -24.22 -42.93
C HIS A 23 -15.95 -24.20 -41.42
N ALA A 24 -14.77 -23.81 -40.90
CA ALA A 24 -14.58 -23.70 -39.45
C ALA A 24 -15.51 -22.64 -38.83
N PRO A 25 -16.12 -22.92 -37.67
CA PRO A 25 -17.03 -21.96 -37.02
C PRO A 25 -16.28 -20.69 -36.64
N ARG A 26 -16.79 -19.54 -37.10
CA ARG A 26 -16.27 -18.24 -36.69
C ARG A 26 -16.70 -17.94 -35.27
N ILE A 27 -15.74 -17.70 -34.38
CA ILE A 27 -15.97 -17.23 -33.02
C ILE A 27 -16.05 -15.70 -33.05
N GLU A 28 -17.23 -15.12 -32.91
CA GLU A 28 -17.39 -13.68 -32.69
C GLU A 28 -17.35 -13.40 -31.18
N LEU A 29 -16.34 -12.68 -30.72
CA LEU A 29 -16.25 -12.16 -29.37
C LEU A 29 -16.98 -10.80 -29.32
N ARG A 30 -18.18 -10.76 -28.79
CA ARG A 30 -18.85 -9.49 -28.46
C ARG A 30 -18.58 -9.16 -27.00
N THR A 31 -17.88 -8.04 -26.76
CA THR A 31 -17.65 -7.49 -25.43
C THR A 31 -18.68 -6.41 -25.14
N GLU A 32 -19.70 -6.72 -24.35
CA GLU A 32 -20.60 -5.71 -23.79
C GLU A 32 -20.29 -5.54 -22.31
N TRP A 33 -19.97 -4.31 -21.91
CA TRP A 33 -19.69 -3.94 -20.54
C TRP A 33 -20.96 -3.42 -19.90
N LEU A 34 -21.55 -4.16 -18.96
CA LEU A 34 -22.63 -3.67 -18.13
C LEU A 34 -22.09 -3.23 -16.78
N LYS A 35 -22.12 -1.91 -16.53
CA LYS A 35 -21.90 -1.35 -15.19
C LYS A 35 -23.23 -1.46 -14.42
N THR A 36 -23.33 -2.37 -13.49
CA THR A 36 -24.45 -2.39 -12.54
C THR A 36 -24.04 -1.77 -11.23
N PRO A 37 -24.74 -0.72 -10.73
CA PRO A 37 -24.49 -0.16 -9.41
C PRO A 37 -24.96 -1.14 -8.35
N GLY A 38 -24.04 -1.75 -7.61
CA GLY A 38 -24.33 -2.55 -6.43
C GLY A 38 -24.63 -1.64 -5.23
N ARG A 39 -25.50 -2.08 -4.32
CA ARG A 39 -25.63 -1.46 -3.00
C ARG A 39 -24.27 -1.53 -2.31
N ASN A 40 -23.75 -0.42 -1.81
CA ASN A 40 -22.44 -0.21 -1.14
C ASN A 40 -21.24 0.10 -2.05
N GLY A 41 -21.42 0.83 -3.17
CA GLY A 41 -20.28 1.35 -3.93
C GLY A 41 -19.39 0.31 -4.64
N ARG A 42 -19.79 -0.94 -4.68
CA ARG A 42 -19.09 -2.02 -5.39
C ARG A 42 -19.53 -2.04 -6.84
N PHE A 43 -18.66 -1.69 -7.75
CA PHE A 43 -18.87 -1.96 -9.17
C PHE A 43 -18.64 -3.45 -9.44
N SER A 44 -19.71 -4.18 -9.76
CA SER A 44 -19.57 -5.55 -10.28
C SER A 44 -19.40 -5.45 -11.78
N ILE A 45 -18.23 -5.82 -12.29
CA ILE A 45 -18.05 -6.08 -13.71
C ILE A 45 -18.65 -7.46 -13.98
N VAL A 46 -19.75 -7.50 -14.70
CA VAL A 46 -20.39 -8.77 -15.09
C VAL A 46 -19.71 -9.25 -16.36
N PRO A 47 -19.12 -10.45 -16.37
CA PRO A 47 -18.50 -10.99 -17.57
C PRO A 47 -19.53 -11.46 -18.57
N ILE A 48 -19.14 -11.34 -19.78
CA ILE A 48 -19.79 -11.56 -21.07
C ILE A 48 -20.10 -13.03 -21.29
N PHE A 49 -21.27 -13.28 -21.87
CA PHE A 49 -21.63 -14.58 -22.43
C PHE A 49 -20.88 -14.79 -23.75
N LEU A 50 -20.16 -15.89 -23.87
CA LEU A 50 -19.70 -16.42 -25.16
C LEU A 50 -20.86 -17.18 -25.77
N THR A 51 -21.49 -16.62 -26.79
CA THR A 51 -22.49 -17.35 -27.59
C THR A 51 -21.78 -17.99 -28.76
N PHE A 52 -21.77 -19.30 -28.81
CA PHE A 52 -21.33 -20.05 -29.96
C PHE A 52 -22.48 -20.12 -30.97
N CYS A 53 -22.39 -19.37 -32.06
CA CYS A 53 -23.23 -19.56 -33.22
C CYS A 53 -22.53 -20.52 -34.19
N GLY A 54 -22.81 -21.81 -34.08
CA GLY A 54 -22.42 -22.80 -35.08
C GLY A 54 -23.61 -23.07 -36.01
N GLN A 55 -23.53 -22.68 -37.28
CA GLN A 55 -24.39 -23.23 -38.33
C GLN A 55 -23.78 -24.55 -38.81
N GLY A 56 -24.06 -25.63 -38.12
CA GLY A 56 -23.77 -26.99 -38.57
C GLY A 56 -25.07 -27.77 -38.68
N ARG A 57 -25.39 -28.32 -39.87
CA ARG A 57 -26.54 -29.21 -40.08
C ARG A 57 -26.38 -30.44 -39.18
N GLY A 58 -27.29 -30.62 -38.22
CA GLY A 58 -27.51 -31.93 -37.58
C GLY A 58 -27.27 -32.04 -36.08
N MET A 59 -27.24 -30.95 -35.30
CA MET A 59 -27.27 -31.07 -33.83
C MET A 59 -28.55 -30.40 -33.29
N SER A 60 -29.43 -31.22 -32.70
CA SER A 60 -30.63 -30.82 -31.99
C SER A 60 -30.26 -29.90 -30.83
N GLY A 61 -30.94 -28.75 -30.74
CA GLY A 61 -30.66 -27.66 -29.81
C GLY A 61 -30.58 -28.12 -28.34
N ALA A 62 -29.38 -28.06 -27.85
CA ALA A 62 -29.10 -27.91 -26.44
C ALA A 62 -28.20 -26.67 -26.33
N ASP A 63 -28.76 -25.57 -25.83
CA ASP A 63 -27.99 -24.42 -25.39
C ASP A 63 -27.10 -24.83 -24.23
N HIS A 64 -25.86 -25.15 -24.50
CA HIS A 64 -24.88 -25.34 -23.46
C HIS A 64 -24.40 -23.99 -22.94
N THR A 65 -25.15 -23.42 -22.02
CA THR A 65 -24.66 -22.31 -21.17
C THR A 65 -23.70 -22.90 -20.14
N PHE A 66 -22.41 -22.75 -20.36
CA PHE A 66 -21.44 -23.02 -19.31
C PHE A 66 -21.55 -21.90 -18.26
N PRO A 67 -21.72 -22.22 -16.96
CA PRO A 67 -21.66 -21.21 -15.92
C PRO A 67 -20.24 -20.69 -15.86
N LEU A 68 -20.03 -19.48 -16.41
CA LEU A 68 -18.79 -18.75 -16.16
C LEU A 68 -18.74 -18.47 -14.66
N TYR A 69 -17.77 -19.02 -13.97
CA TYR A 69 -17.47 -18.68 -12.59
C TYR A 69 -17.30 -17.18 -12.52
N LYS A 70 -18.11 -16.55 -11.68
CA LYS A 70 -18.02 -15.14 -11.35
C LYS A 70 -16.77 -14.97 -10.46
N GLU A 71 -15.59 -14.91 -11.04
CA GLU A 71 -14.44 -14.44 -10.30
C GLU A 71 -14.73 -12.99 -9.91
N VAL A 72 -15.03 -12.80 -8.65
CA VAL A 72 -15.03 -11.47 -8.07
C VAL A 72 -13.58 -11.01 -8.09
N ILE A 73 -13.23 -10.17 -9.06
CA ILE A 73 -11.89 -9.55 -9.08
C ILE A 73 -11.78 -8.76 -7.77
N HIS A 74 -11.08 -9.35 -6.81
CA HIS A 74 -10.79 -8.70 -5.54
C HIS A 74 -9.70 -7.66 -5.80
N MET A 75 -10.07 -6.39 -5.91
CA MET A 75 -9.09 -5.31 -5.96
C MET A 75 -8.41 -5.21 -4.59
N SER A 76 -7.09 -5.37 -4.57
CA SER A 76 -6.31 -5.27 -3.34
C SER A 76 -6.44 -3.88 -2.72
N THR A 77 -6.42 -3.81 -1.40
CA THR A 77 -6.63 -2.58 -0.63
C THR A 77 -5.47 -2.32 0.31
N VAL A 78 -4.95 -1.09 0.33
CA VAL A 78 -3.92 -0.64 1.27
C VAL A 78 -4.46 0.45 2.19
N PHE A 79 -4.14 0.34 3.49
CA PHE A 79 -4.38 1.39 4.47
C PHE A 79 -3.05 2.05 4.84
N ILE A 80 -3.03 3.39 4.88
CA ILE A 80 -1.82 4.19 5.08
C ILE A 80 -2.09 5.24 6.16
N THR A 81 -1.33 5.26 7.24
CA THR A 81 -1.37 6.40 8.17
C THR A 81 -0.42 7.51 7.71
N GLY A 82 -0.83 8.78 7.88
CA GLY A 82 -0.01 9.92 7.44
C GLY A 82 0.13 10.00 5.91
N GLY A 83 -0.95 9.68 5.15
CA GLY A 83 -0.91 9.54 3.71
C GLY A 83 -1.02 10.83 2.89
N SER A 84 -1.23 12.00 3.49
CA SER A 84 -1.56 13.23 2.74
C SER A 84 -0.37 13.93 2.08
N ARG A 85 0.85 13.72 2.55
CA ARG A 85 2.08 14.40 2.07
C ARG A 85 3.31 13.52 2.16
N GLY A 86 4.43 14.01 1.63
CA GLY A 86 5.75 13.37 1.73
C GLY A 86 5.77 11.92 1.28
N ILE A 87 6.40 11.06 2.08
CA ILE A 87 6.53 9.62 1.82
C ILE A 87 5.16 8.93 1.76
N GLY A 88 4.22 9.27 2.67
CA GLY A 88 2.89 8.68 2.70
C GLY A 88 2.10 8.92 1.41
N ALA A 89 2.13 10.13 0.88
CA ALA A 89 1.49 10.45 -0.41
C ALA A 89 2.15 9.74 -1.60
N ALA A 90 3.48 9.63 -1.60
CA ALA A 90 4.20 8.87 -2.62
C ALA A 90 3.86 7.38 -2.57
N ILE A 91 3.67 6.81 -1.36
CA ILE A 91 3.18 5.45 -1.17
C ILE A 91 1.78 5.32 -1.77
N ALA A 92 0.84 6.19 -1.42
CA ALA A 92 -0.51 6.17 -1.96
C ALA A 92 -0.52 6.20 -3.51
N ARG A 93 0.25 7.12 -4.13
CA ARG A 93 0.40 7.19 -5.59
C ARG A 93 0.98 5.90 -6.19
N THR A 94 1.96 5.30 -5.52
CA THR A 94 2.63 4.07 -6.00
C THR A 94 1.68 2.87 -5.98
N PHE A 95 0.82 2.76 -4.97
CA PHE A 95 -0.22 1.72 -4.92
C PHE A 95 -1.35 1.99 -5.92
N ALA A 96 -1.80 3.25 -6.06
CA ALA A 96 -2.79 3.66 -7.04
C ALA A 96 -2.38 3.31 -8.49
N PHE A 97 -1.11 3.50 -8.83
CA PHE A 97 -0.56 3.15 -10.15
C PHE A 97 -0.70 1.65 -10.46
N LYS A 98 -0.83 0.81 -9.45
CA LYS A 98 -1.05 -0.64 -9.56
C LYS A 98 -2.52 -1.06 -9.40
N GLY A 99 -3.43 -0.10 -9.37
CA GLY A 99 -4.87 -0.37 -9.31
C GLY A 99 -5.38 -0.79 -7.93
N TRP A 100 -4.64 -0.50 -6.84
CA TRP A 100 -5.10 -0.79 -5.49
C TRP A 100 -6.09 0.26 -5.01
N ASN A 101 -7.10 -0.14 -4.25
CA ASN A 101 -7.92 0.76 -3.45
C ASN A 101 -7.12 1.28 -2.25
N ILE A 102 -7.37 2.52 -1.85
CA ILE A 102 -6.54 3.20 -0.86
C ILE A 102 -7.40 3.85 0.20
N ALA A 103 -7.15 3.53 1.47
CA ALA A 103 -7.56 4.39 2.57
C ALA A 103 -6.32 5.05 3.18
N PHE A 104 -6.38 6.35 3.45
CA PHE A 104 -5.29 6.99 4.18
C PHE A 104 -5.81 7.97 5.24
N SER A 105 -5.06 8.05 6.35
CA SER A 105 -5.34 9.05 7.37
C SER A 105 -4.43 10.27 7.25
N TYR A 106 -4.93 11.41 7.72
CA TYR A 106 -4.21 12.67 7.87
C TYR A 106 -4.69 13.42 9.12
N LEU A 107 -3.91 14.35 9.64
CA LEU A 107 -4.29 15.16 10.82
C LEU A 107 -4.53 16.64 10.45
N HIS A 108 -3.54 17.30 9.86
CA HIS A 108 -3.56 18.76 9.64
C HIS A 108 -3.71 19.16 8.16
N SER A 109 -3.20 18.38 7.23
CA SER A 109 -3.09 18.75 5.81
C SER A 109 -4.35 18.36 5.04
N GLU A 110 -5.50 18.99 5.37
CA GLU A 110 -6.82 18.63 4.79
C GLU A 110 -6.89 18.90 3.28
N GLU A 111 -6.45 20.08 2.84
CA GLU A 111 -6.44 20.43 1.41
C GLU A 111 -5.58 19.46 0.59
N ALA A 112 -4.37 19.14 1.07
CA ALA A 112 -3.50 18.18 0.43
C ALA A 112 -4.11 16.76 0.40
N ALA A 113 -4.82 16.37 1.47
CA ALA A 113 -5.50 15.08 1.53
C ALA A 113 -6.63 14.98 0.50
N HIS A 114 -7.46 16.02 0.39
CA HIS A 114 -8.54 16.05 -0.61
C HIS A 114 -8.02 16.16 -2.04
N ALA A 115 -6.97 16.95 -2.28
CA ALA A 115 -6.32 17.01 -3.58
C ALA A 115 -5.78 15.64 -4.01
N LEU A 116 -5.09 14.94 -3.10
CA LEU A 116 -4.58 13.58 -3.35
C LEU A 116 -5.72 12.58 -3.58
N GLN A 117 -6.79 12.63 -2.78
CA GLN A 117 -7.95 11.76 -2.97
C GLN A 117 -8.56 11.94 -4.36
N ASN A 118 -8.75 13.18 -4.81
CA ASN A 118 -9.30 13.49 -6.14
C ASN A 118 -8.36 13.01 -7.26
N GLU A 119 -7.05 13.29 -7.13
CA GLU A 119 -6.01 12.84 -8.06
C GLU A 119 -6.07 11.33 -8.27
N LEU A 120 -6.14 10.56 -7.17
CA LEU A 120 -6.08 9.11 -7.22
C LEU A 120 -7.40 8.49 -7.66
N SER A 121 -8.54 9.06 -7.25
CA SER A 121 -9.88 8.61 -7.66
C SER A 121 -10.11 8.74 -9.17
N ALA A 122 -9.48 9.73 -9.81
CA ALA A 122 -9.52 9.90 -11.26
C ALA A 122 -8.90 8.70 -12.04
N ARG A 123 -8.18 7.82 -11.36
CA ARG A 123 -7.63 6.57 -11.94
C ARG A 123 -8.62 5.40 -11.93
N GLY A 124 -9.84 5.61 -11.45
CA GLY A 124 -10.88 4.58 -11.42
C GLY A 124 -10.79 3.59 -10.25
N ILE A 125 -9.99 3.90 -9.22
CA ILE A 125 -9.90 3.16 -7.96
C ILE A 125 -10.70 3.85 -6.86
N SER A 126 -11.05 3.11 -5.80
CA SER A 126 -11.69 3.69 -4.62
C SER A 126 -10.64 4.28 -3.68
N VAL A 127 -10.83 5.54 -3.29
CA VAL A 127 -9.91 6.24 -2.39
C VAL A 127 -10.69 6.91 -1.26
N LEU A 128 -10.25 6.68 -0.03
CA LEU A 128 -10.82 7.23 1.18
C LEU A 128 -9.77 8.00 1.96
N ALA A 129 -9.98 9.30 2.14
CA ALA A 129 -9.19 10.13 3.07
C ALA A 129 -9.97 10.31 4.37
N VAL A 130 -9.32 10.11 5.51
CA VAL A 130 -9.94 10.23 6.84
C VAL A 130 -9.07 11.12 7.72
N ARG A 131 -9.66 12.17 8.31
CA ARG A 131 -8.98 12.91 9.34
C ARG A 131 -8.96 12.10 10.62
N ALA A 132 -7.76 11.78 11.10
CA ALA A 132 -7.56 11.02 12.34
C ALA A 132 -6.18 11.31 12.92
N ASP A 133 -6.14 11.56 14.22
CA ASP A 133 -4.90 11.63 14.98
C ASP A 133 -4.43 10.21 15.29
N ALA A 134 -3.24 9.87 14.81
CA ALA A 134 -2.65 8.55 15.07
C ALA A 134 -2.34 8.34 16.56
N ALA A 135 -2.06 9.41 17.32
CA ALA A 135 -1.78 9.37 18.75
C ALA A 135 -3.04 9.15 19.62
N ASP A 136 -4.24 9.27 19.03
CA ASP A 136 -5.50 9.01 19.73
C ASP A 136 -5.98 7.58 19.41
N PRO A 137 -6.09 6.69 20.41
CA PRO A 137 -6.48 5.30 20.18
C PRO A 137 -7.89 5.14 19.59
N ALA A 138 -8.82 6.04 19.91
CA ALA A 138 -10.19 6.00 19.39
C ALA A 138 -10.22 6.43 17.91
N GLN A 139 -9.49 7.48 17.55
CA GLN A 139 -9.41 7.95 16.17
C GLN A 139 -8.64 6.98 15.27
N ALA A 140 -7.56 6.37 15.77
CA ALA A 140 -6.83 5.32 15.06
C ALA A 140 -7.73 4.10 14.77
N ALA A 141 -8.53 3.67 15.76
CA ALA A 141 -9.49 2.58 15.57
C ALA A 141 -10.61 2.97 14.58
N ALA A 142 -11.20 4.15 14.73
CA ALA A 142 -12.26 4.64 13.87
C ALA A 142 -11.81 4.77 12.39
N PHE A 143 -10.55 5.17 12.14
CA PHE A 143 -9.97 5.18 10.80
C PHE A 143 -10.00 3.77 10.18
N ILE A 144 -9.51 2.76 10.91
CA ILE A 144 -9.47 1.37 10.43
C ILE A 144 -10.88 0.83 10.20
N GLU A 145 -11.80 1.03 11.14
CA GLU A 145 -13.17 0.57 11.02
C GLU A 145 -13.89 1.18 9.81
N ARG A 146 -13.77 2.50 9.63
CA ARG A 146 -14.36 3.20 8.50
C ARG A 146 -13.76 2.72 7.18
N ALA A 147 -12.44 2.56 7.11
CA ALA A 147 -11.77 2.05 5.92
C ALA A 147 -12.24 0.63 5.56
N VAL A 148 -12.42 -0.24 6.56
CA VAL A 148 -12.97 -1.60 6.35
C VAL A 148 -14.42 -1.57 5.89
N GLN A 149 -15.24 -0.68 6.44
CA GLN A 149 -16.65 -0.54 6.03
C GLN A 149 -16.79 -0.09 4.57
N GLU A 150 -15.94 0.85 4.12
CA GLU A 150 -16.04 1.42 2.78
C GLU A 150 -15.27 0.62 1.71
N LEU A 151 -14.09 0.09 2.04
CA LEU A 151 -13.19 -0.55 1.06
C LEU A 151 -12.98 -2.05 1.28
N GLY A 152 -13.47 -2.59 2.38
CA GLY A 152 -13.21 -3.97 2.79
C GLY A 152 -11.91 -4.12 3.58
N ALA A 153 -11.62 -5.35 4.04
CA ALA A 153 -10.43 -5.64 4.83
C ALA A 153 -9.14 -5.38 4.03
N PRO A 154 -8.10 -4.80 4.66
CA PRO A 154 -6.86 -4.46 3.95
C PRO A 154 -6.05 -5.70 3.57
N ASP A 155 -5.36 -5.64 2.42
CA ASP A 155 -4.30 -6.56 2.03
C ASP A 155 -2.93 -6.10 2.53
N ALA A 156 -2.77 -4.78 2.70
CA ALA A 156 -1.59 -4.17 3.28
C ALA A 156 -1.94 -3.02 4.23
N LEU A 157 -1.11 -2.86 5.28
CA LEU A 157 -1.11 -1.71 6.18
C LEU A 157 0.26 -1.06 6.15
N VAL A 158 0.30 0.26 5.95
CA VAL A 158 1.53 1.04 6.01
C VAL A 158 1.40 2.10 7.10
N CYS A 159 2.20 1.96 8.16
CA CYS A 159 2.23 2.89 9.27
C CYS A 159 3.29 3.97 8.99
N SER A 160 2.89 5.03 8.26
CA SER A 160 3.79 6.11 7.85
C SER A 160 3.61 7.42 8.61
N ALA A 161 2.61 7.52 9.49
CA ALA A 161 2.48 8.68 10.38
C ALA A 161 3.69 8.78 11.32
N GLY A 162 4.22 9.99 11.45
CA GLY A 162 5.36 10.25 12.32
C GLY A 162 5.70 11.72 12.36
N VAL A 163 6.34 12.12 13.46
CA VAL A 163 6.83 13.47 13.71
C VAL A 163 8.29 13.42 14.16
N ALA A 164 9.02 14.48 13.86
CA ALA A 164 10.33 14.79 14.42
C ALA A 164 10.24 16.10 15.21
N LEU A 165 11.22 16.35 16.05
CA LEU A 165 11.45 17.64 16.69
C LEU A 165 12.49 18.43 15.87
N PRO A 166 12.57 19.74 16.05
CA PRO A 166 13.79 20.49 15.68
C PRO A 166 15.02 19.87 16.35
N GLN A 167 16.13 19.80 15.63
CA GLN A 167 17.37 19.24 16.18
C GLN A 167 17.87 20.08 17.36
N ASP A 168 18.03 19.44 18.50
CA ASP A 168 18.55 20.09 19.71
C ASP A 168 19.21 19.04 20.66
N VAL A 169 20.06 19.53 21.54
CA VAL A 169 20.71 18.71 22.56
C VAL A 169 19.69 18.18 23.58
N LEU A 170 19.92 16.98 24.10
CA LEU A 170 18.97 16.30 24.98
C LEU A 170 18.52 17.15 26.19
N THR A 171 19.42 17.98 26.73
CA THR A 171 19.09 18.85 27.89
C THR A 171 18.02 19.91 27.60
N HIS A 172 17.75 20.21 26.33
CA HIS A 172 16.70 21.16 25.92
C HIS A 172 15.39 20.48 25.51
N VAL A 173 15.40 19.16 25.35
CA VAL A 173 14.18 18.42 25.01
C VAL A 173 13.27 18.38 26.23
N SER A 174 12.07 18.98 26.08
CA SER A 174 11.08 18.99 27.15
C SER A 174 10.43 17.61 27.31
N ASP A 175 9.90 17.34 28.50
CA ASP A 175 9.08 16.14 28.75
C ASP A 175 7.86 16.06 27.82
N GLU A 176 7.29 17.20 27.44
CA GLU A 176 6.15 17.29 26.52
C GLU A 176 6.55 16.89 25.11
N ASP A 177 7.67 17.41 24.61
CA ASP A 177 8.19 17.06 23.28
C ASP A 177 8.57 15.57 23.20
N TRP A 178 9.22 15.06 24.25
CA TRP A 178 9.49 13.63 24.35
C TRP A 178 8.22 12.80 24.23
N ARG A 179 7.20 13.12 25.07
CA ARG A 179 5.91 12.41 25.04
C ARG A 179 5.21 12.55 23.69
N ARG A 180 5.25 13.74 23.07
CA ARG A 180 4.66 13.98 21.75
C ARG A 180 5.27 13.09 20.67
N VAL A 181 6.60 12.97 20.64
CA VAL A 181 7.28 12.09 19.68
C VAL A 181 6.89 10.63 19.88
N PHE A 182 6.87 10.15 21.13
CA PHE A 182 6.50 8.78 21.42
C PHE A 182 5.02 8.50 21.17
N SER A 183 4.13 9.40 21.54
CA SER A 183 2.68 9.21 21.31
C SER A 183 2.33 9.07 19.83
N VAL A 184 2.98 9.83 18.93
CA VAL A 184 2.73 9.71 17.50
C VAL A 184 3.48 8.51 16.91
N ASN A 185 4.80 8.41 17.16
CA ASN A 185 5.67 7.47 16.44
C ASN A 185 5.56 6.03 16.96
N VAL A 186 5.24 5.84 18.24
CA VAL A 186 5.21 4.53 18.91
C VAL A 186 3.77 4.14 19.27
N ASP A 187 3.08 4.95 20.08
CA ASP A 187 1.72 4.62 20.49
C ASP A 187 0.76 4.62 19.30
N GLY A 188 0.89 5.57 18.38
CA GLY A 188 0.10 5.64 17.15
C GLY A 188 0.31 4.43 16.23
N LEU A 189 1.53 3.94 16.13
CA LEU A 189 1.83 2.68 15.45
C LEU A 189 1.09 1.52 16.13
N PHE A 190 1.23 1.39 17.45
CA PHE A 190 0.59 0.35 18.23
C PHE A 190 -0.94 0.38 18.09
N TYR A 191 -1.58 1.54 18.23
CA TYR A 191 -3.03 1.67 18.12
C TYR A 191 -3.54 1.27 16.75
N THR A 192 -2.88 1.74 15.70
CA THR A 192 -3.24 1.45 14.31
C THR A 192 -3.11 -0.05 14.01
N VAL A 193 -1.98 -0.66 14.36
CA VAL A 193 -1.73 -2.08 14.12
C VAL A 193 -2.70 -2.93 14.91
N ARG A 194 -2.92 -2.63 16.20
CA ARG A 194 -3.87 -3.35 17.06
C ARG A 194 -5.29 -3.34 16.48
N ALA A 195 -5.74 -2.22 15.93
CA ALA A 195 -7.05 -2.11 15.31
C ALA A 195 -7.17 -2.89 13.99
N ALA A 196 -6.11 -2.94 13.19
CA ALA A 196 -6.12 -3.61 11.89
C ALA A 196 -5.86 -5.13 11.98
N LEU A 197 -5.09 -5.57 12.97
CA LEU A 197 -4.58 -6.94 13.07
C LEU A 197 -5.66 -8.04 13.04
N PRO A 198 -6.85 -7.90 13.70
CA PRO A 198 -7.90 -8.89 13.63
C PRO A 198 -8.40 -9.20 12.20
N TYR A 199 -8.35 -8.24 11.30
CA TYR A 199 -8.75 -8.43 9.91
C TYR A 199 -7.74 -9.26 9.12
N PHE A 200 -6.45 -9.05 9.35
CA PHE A 200 -5.37 -9.86 8.77
C PHE A 200 -5.38 -11.30 9.29
N ILE A 201 -5.54 -11.48 10.62
CA ILE A 201 -5.58 -12.79 11.25
C ILE A 201 -6.73 -13.63 10.72
N ARG A 202 -7.93 -13.07 10.59
CA ARG A 202 -9.10 -13.78 10.02
C ARG A 202 -8.88 -14.22 8.58
N ARG A 203 -8.16 -13.42 7.78
CA ARG A 203 -7.86 -13.74 6.38
C ARG A 203 -6.65 -14.66 6.23
N ARG A 204 -5.84 -14.80 7.28
CA ARG A 204 -4.55 -15.52 7.26
C ARG A 204 -3.65 -15.06 6.10
N LYS A 205 -3.66 -13.79 5.80
CA LYS A 205 -2.90 -13.15 4.73
C LYS A 205 -2.77 -11.66 4.97
N GLY A 206 -1.60 -11.10 4.69
CA GLY A 206 -1.40 -9.66 4.67
C GLY A 206 0.06 -9.25 4.81
N ALA A 207 0.29 -7.96 4.58
CA ALA A 207 1.59 -7.33 4.77
C ALA A 207 1.44 -6.04 5.60
N ILE A 208 2.28 -5.89 6.62
CA ILE A 208 2.36 -4.69 7.45
C ILE A 208 3.76 -4.10 7.23
N VAL A 209 3.81 -2.81 6.88
CA VAL A 209 5.07 -2.08 6.75
C VAL A 209 5.06 -0.90 7.72
N THR A 210 6.07 -0.86 8.57
CA THR A 210 6.30 0.22 9.53
C THR A 210 7.39 1.15 9.01
N MET A 211 7.34 2.43 9.40
CA MET A 211 8.32 3.43 8.97
C MET A 211 9.21 3.83 10.15
N SER A 212 10.47 3.39 10.10
CA SER A 212 11.53 3.85 10.99
C SER A 212 12.34 4.98 10.33
N SER A 213 13.61 5.04 10.58
CA SER A 213 14.61 5.97 10.05
C SER A 213 15.99 5.34 10.18
N MET A 214 16.97 5.81 9.42
CA MET A 214 18.38 5.52 9.69
C MET A 214 18.75 5.85 11.14
N TRP A 215 18.20 6.94 11.70
CA TRP A 215 18.42 7.30 13.10
C TRP A 215 17.86 6.29 14.11
N GLY A 216 16.89 5.49 13.71
CA GLY A 216 16.44 4.34 14.52
C GLY A 216 17.40 3.16 14.52
N GLN A 217 18.33 3.11 13.54
CA GLN A 217 19.34 2.05 13.44
C GLN A 217 20.67 2.46 14.13
N ILE A 218 21.16 3.68 13.86
CA ILE A 218 22.48 4.11 14.33
C ILE A 218 22.44 5.24 15.37
N GLY A 219 21.29 5.89 15.57
CA GLY A 219 21.17 7.10 16.39
C GLY A 219 21.66 8.34 15.68
N GLY A 220 21.02 9.48 15.93
CA GLY A 220 21.43 10.79 15.44
C GLY A 220 21.80 11.72 16.60
N SER A 221 22.90 12.47 16.46
CA SER A 221 23.21 13.56 17.38
C SER A 221 22.12 14.62 17.30
N CYS A 222 21.75 15.20 18.43
CA CYS A 222 20.63 16.17 18.54
C CYS A 222 19.26 15.64 18.12
N GLU A 223 19.11 14.30 17.99
CA GLU A 223 17.89 13.59 17.54
C GLU A 223 17.53 12.46 18.53
N VAL A 224 17.86 12.59 19.83
CA VAL A 224 17.76 11.49 20.79
C VAL A 224 16.33 10.96 20.93
N ALA A 225 15.32 11.83 21.07
CA ALA A 225 13.91 11.43 21.23
C ALA A 225 13.40 10.74 19.94
N TYR A 226 13.71 11.32 18.77
CA TYR A 226 13.32 10.75 17.49
C TYR A 226 14.01 9.39 17.25
N SER A 227 15.31 9.31 17.45
CA SER A 227 16.10 8.08 17.32
C SER A 227 15.57 6.97 18.21
N ALA A 228 15.29 7.28 19.48
CA ALA A 228 14.73 6.32 20.44
C ALA A 228 13.35 5.81 19.97
N SER A 229 12.46 6.71 19.52
CA SER A 229 11.15 6.34 19.01
C SER A 229 11.25 5.45 17.75
N LYS A 230 12.17 5.75 16.83
CA LYS A 230 12.39 4.97 15.61
C LYS A 230 13.10 3.63 15.86
N GLY A 231 13.93 3.55 16.89
CA GLY A 231 14.46 2.29 17.44
C GLY A 231 13.35 1.40 18.00
N ALA A 232 12.39 1.99 18.73
CA ALA A 232 11.22 1.27 19.23
C ALA A 232 10.36 0.67 18.10
N VAL A 233 10.17 1.38 16.98
CA VAL A 233 9.49 0.87 15.77
C VAL A 233 10.19 -0.37 15.22
N ILE A 234 11.52 -0.39 15.19
CA ILE A 234 12.30 -1.53 14.72
C ILE A 234 12.06 -2.75 15.61
N ALA A 235 12.14 -2.56 16.93
CA ALA A 235 11.91 -3.63 17.91
C ALA A 235 10.46 -4.17 17.81
N PHE A 236 9.47 -3.27 17.74
CA PHE A 236 8.06 -3.62 17.52
C PHE A 236 7.87 -4.49 16.27
N THR A 237 8.46 -4.08 15.16
CA THR A 237 8.36 -4.81 13.89
C THR A 237 8.87 -6.24 14.00
N LYS A 238 10.06 -6.40 14.58
CA LYS A 238 10.71 -7.71 14.75
C LYS A 238 9.92 -8.64 15.67
N ALA A 239 9.35 -8.09 16.75
CA ALA A 239 8.52 -8.85 17.68
C ALA A 239 7.21 -9.28 17.03
N LEU A 240 6.48 -8.34 16.42
CA LEU A 240 5.21 -8.60 15.78
C LEU A 240 5.34 -9.60 14.61
N ALA A 241 6.41 -9.51 13.82
CA ALA A 241 6.65 -10.47 12.74
C ALA A 241 6.71 -11.92 13.21
N LYS A 242 7.30 -12.18 14.38
CA LYS A 242 7.36 -13.52 14.98
C LYS A 242 6.00 -13.96 15.49
N GLU A 243 5.24 -13.05 16.08
CA GLU A 243 3.92 -13.32 16.66
C GLU A 243 2.90 -13.69 15.58
N VAL A 244 2.87 -12.94 14.48
CA VAL A 244 1.83 -13.11 13.44
C VAL A 244 2.26 -13.94 12.23
N GLY A 245 3.53 -14.33 12.16
CA GLY A 245 4.08 -15.21 11.12
C GLY A 245 3.28 -16.52 10.96
N PRO A 246 2.90 -17.23 12.05
CA PRO A 246 2.04 -18.43 11.96
C PRO A 246 0.68 -18.18 11.32
N SER A 247 0.22 -16.94 11.27
CA SER A 247 -0.99 -16.51 10.57
C SER A 247 -0.74 -16.05 9.13
N ASN A 248 0.44 -16.30 8.59
CA ASN A 248 0.84 -15.90 7.24
C ASN A 248 0.74 -14.38 7.00
N ILE A 249 1.09 -13.60 8.02
CA ILE A 249 1.15 -12.13 7.98
C ILE A 249 2.61 -11.72 8.05
N ARG A 250 3.07 -10.94 7.08
CA ARG A 250 4.43 -10.43 7.05
C ARG A 250 4.49 -9.03 7.63
N VAL A 251 5.51 -8.76 8.44
CA VAL A 251 5.72 -7.45 9.05
C VAL A 251 7.17 -7.03 8.81
N ASN A 252 7.38 -5.94 8.11
CA ASN A 252 8.71 -5.41 7.81
C ASN A 252 8.79 -3.92 8.12
N CYS A 253 10.00 -3.45 8.33
CA CYS A 253 10.30 -2.05 8.57
C CYS A 253 11.06 -1.45 7.39
N VAL A 254 10.70 -0.23 7.01
CA VAL A 254 11.51 0.58 6.12
C VAL A 254 12.17 1.69 6.95
N ALA A 255 13.49 1.84 6.83
CA ALA A 255 14.30 2.82 7.54
C ALA A 255 14.98 3.76 6.54
N PRO A 256 14.30 4.81 6.04
CA PRO A 256 14.86 5.73 5.06
C PRO A 256 16.06 6.50 5.61
N GLY A 257 16.97 6.90 4.73
CA GLY A 257 17.97 7.94 4.96
C GLY A 257 17.36 9.34 4.84
N VAL A 258 18.16 10.29 4.38
CA VAL A 258 17.69 11.66 4.10
C VAL A 258 16.84 11.66 2.84
N ILE A 259 15.58 12.07 2.97
CA ILE A 259 14.59 12.08 1.87
C ILE A 259 14.05 13.49 1.68
N ASP A 260 13.95 13.92 0.44
CA ASP A 260 13.39 15.23 0.06
C ASP A 260 11.89 15.30 0.40
N THR A 261 11.59 15.87 1.56
CA THR A 261 10.24 16.03 2.08
C THR A 261 10.11 17.29 2.93
N ASP A 262 8.87 17.70 3.18
CA ASP A 262 8.57 18.84 4.06
C ASP A 262 9.15 18.67 5.48
N MET A 263 9.46 17.46 5.92
CA MET A 263 10.09 17.21 7.22
C MET A 263 11.50 17.85 7.29
N ASN A 264 12.17 17.96 6.16
CA ASN A 264 13.51 18.57 6.03
C ASN A 264 13.47 20.02 5.49
N ALA A 265 12.27 20.63 5.34
CA ALA A 265 12.11 21.97 4.78
C ALA A 265 12.75 23.09 5.65
N HIS A 266 13.12 22.78 6.89
CA HIS A 266 13.82 23.68 7.80
C HIS A 266 15.34 23.72 7.57
N LEU A 267 15.89 22.77 6.80
CA LEU A 267 17.31 22.71 6.47
C LEU A 267 17.64 23.71 5.36
N SER A 268 18.80 24.32 5.44
CA SER A 268 19.32 25.21 4.40
C SER A 268 19.73 24.42 3.15
N ALA A 269 19.94 25.12 2.04
CA ALA A 269 20.45 24.48 0.82
C ALA A 269 21.88 23.90 1.04
N GLU A 270 22.68 24.57 1.86
CA GLU A 270 24.01 24.14 2.26
C GLU A 270 23.97 22.85 3.10
N ASP A 271 23.02 22.76 4.06
CA ASP A 271 22.84 21.57 4.89
C ASP A 271 22.40 20.38 4.02
N MET A 272 21.45 20.61 3.10
CA MET A 272 20.98 19.59 2.17
C MET A 272 22.11 19.11 1.23
N GLN A 273 22.98 20.01 0.79
CA GLN A 273 24.13 19.67 -0.02
C GLN A 273 25.14 18.84 0.78
N ALA A 274 25.42 19.21 2.02
CA ALA A 274 26.34 18.46 2.91
C ALA A 274 25.80 17.04 3.15
N LEU A 275 24.50 16.88 3.43
CA LEU A 275 23.86 15.57 3.57
C LEU A 275 23.92 14.72 2.29
N ALA A 276 23.83 15.37 1.12
CA ALA A 276 23.99 14.69 -0.16
C ALA A 276 25.45 14.19 -0.36
N GLU A 277 26.43 14.99 0.03
CA GLU A 277 27.86 14.64 -0.06
C GLU A 277 28.25 13.53 0.93
N GLU A 278 27.63 13.50 2.13
CA GLU A 278 27.80 12.41 3.10
C GLU A 278 27.15 11.11 2.65
N THR A 279 26.16 11.17 1.75
CA THR A 279 25.48 9.99 1.22
C THR A 279 26.34 9.34 0.13
N PRO A 280 26.76 8.06 0.22
CA PRO A 280 27.60 7.40 -0.79
C PRO A 280 27.08 7.45 -2.23
N LEU A 281 25.75 7.51 -2.43
CA LEU A 281 25.17 7.72 -3.76
C LEU A 281 25.23 9.18 -4.24
N GLY A 282 25.84 10.10 -3.48
CA GLY A 282 26.08 11.51 -3.84
C GLY A 282 24.80 12.36 -3.94
N ARG A 283 23.70 11.93 -3.34
CA ARG A 283 22.44 12.65 -3.35
C ARG A 283 21.52 12.21 -2.21
N ILE A 284 20.57 13.04 -1.86
CA ILE A 284 19.43 12.64 -1.01
C ILE A 284 18.43 11.79 -1.80
N GLY A 285 17.61 11.00 -1.07
CA GLY A 285 16.59 10.16 -1.65
C GLY A 285 15.31 10.93 -1.97
N THR A 286 14.45 10.32 -2.77
CA THR A 286 13.12 10.83 -3.08
C THR A 286 12.03 10.03 -2.37
N PRO A 287 10.86 10.63 -2.08
CA PRO A 287 9.72 9.89 -1.52
C PRO A 287 9.30 8.66 -2.35
N TYR A 288 9.44 8.72 -3.66
CA TYR A 288 9.11 7.61 -4.56
C TYR A 288 10.07 6.41 -4.43
N GLU A 289 11.33 6.64 -4.11
CA GLU A 289 12.30 5.55 -3.88
C GLU A 289 11.92 4.75 -2.65
N VAL A 290 11.52 5.44 -1.59
CA VAL A 290 10.98 4.81 -0.38
C VAL A 290 9.66 4.09 -0.67
N ALA A 291 8.74 4.73 -1.40
CA ALA A 291 7.45 4.17 -1.74
C ALA A 291 7.56 2.88 -2.57
N ARG A 292 8.52 2.79 -3.49
CA ARG A 292 8.79 1.56 -4.27
C ARG A 292 9.28 0.42 -3.38
N CYS A 293 10.12 0.71 -2.39
CA CYS A 293 10.54 -0.27 -1.39
C CYS A 293 9.35 -0.78 -0.57
N VAL A 294 8.51 0.12 -0.05
CA VAL A 294 7.28 -0.23 0.68
C VAL A 294 6.37 -1.12 -0.16
N ARG A 295 6.14 -0.75 -1.41
CA ARG A 295 5.28 -1.53 -2.30
C ARG A 295 5.85 -2.92 -2.60
N TYR A 296 7.17 -3.04 -2.78
CA TYR A 296 7.83 -4.34 -2.94
C TYR A 296 7.58 -5.23 -1.72
N LEU A 297 7.76 -4.72 -0.52
CA LEU A 297 7.51 -5.45 0.73
C LEU A 297 6.04 -5.88 0.90
N CYS A 298 5.10 -5.19 0.26
CA CYS A 298 3.69 -5.56 0.23
C CYS A 298 3.30 -6.50 -0.93
N SER A 299 4.22 -6.85 -1.83
CA SER A 299 3.97 -7.70 -2.99
C SER A 299 4.30 -9.16 -2.72
N ASP A 300 3.86 -10.05 -3.61
CA ASP A 300 4.19 -11.47 -3.59
C ASP A 300 5.69 -11.72 -3.79
N GLY A 301 6.41 -10.80 -4.46
CA GLY A 301 7.88 -10.87 -4.57
C GLY A 301 8.63 -10.82 -3.24
N ALA A 302 7.96 -10.46 -2.15
CA ALA A 302 8.51 -10.42 -0.80
C ALA A 302 7.89 -11.49 0.13
N GLU A 303 7.33 -12.59 -0.41
CA GLU A 303 6.57 -13.57 0.37
C GLU A 303 7.38 -14.26 1.48
N PHE A 304 8.69 -14.36 1.31
CA PHE A 304 9.60 -14.92 2.33
C PHE A 304 10.37 -13.87 3.14
N ILE A 305 9.93 -12.59 3.09
CA ILE A 305 10.56 -11.48 3.80
C ILE A 305 9.63 -11.04 4.94
N THR A 306 10.05 -11.29 6.19
CA THR A 306 9.37 -10.80 7.39
C THR A 306 10.36 -10.52 8.51
N GLY A 307 10.05 -9.58 9.40
CA GLY A 307 10.91 -9.17 10.52
C GLY A 307 12.15 -8.38 10.09
N GLN A 308 12.23 -7.96 8.82
CA GLN A 308 13.41 -7.28 8.29
C GLN A 308 13.30 -5.76 8.38
N VAL A 309 14.48 -5.11 8.45
CA VAL A 309 14.63 -3.66 8.33
C VAL A 309 15.33 -3.39 7.01
N ILE A 310 14.63 -2.77 6.09
CA ILE A 310 15.19 -2.39 4.78
C ILE A 310 15.44 -0.89 4.78
N ALA A 311 16.68 -0.50 4.49
CA ALA A 311 17.13 0.89 4.59
C ALA A 311 17.41 1.49 3.20
N PRO A 312 16.44 2.12 2.53
CA PRO A 312 16.69 2.94 1.34
C PRO A 312 17.32 4.27 1.76
N ASN A 313 18.63 4.27 2.01
CA ASN A 313 19.37 5.36 2.63
C ASN A 313 20.59 5.82 1.80
N GLY A 314 20.75 5.32 0.58
CA GLY A 314 21.88 5.67 -0.28
C GLY A 314 23.25 5.20 0.20
N GLY A 315 23.28 4.34 1.23
CA GLY A 315 24.53 3.79 1.81
C GLY A 315 25.11 4.60 2.97
N ILE A 316 24.35 5.57 3.51
CA ILE A 316 24.83 6.45 4.59
C ILE A 316 25.03 5.72 5.94
N CYS A 317 24.40 4.57 6.14
CA CYS A 317 24.61 3.70 7.30
C CYS A 317 24.28 2.23 6.99
#